data_17cf57fe912ce305133a623ce21b6ab6
#
_entry.id   17cf57fe912ce305133a623ce21b6ab6
#
_cell.length_a   1.000
_cell.length_b   1.000
_cell.length_c   1.000
_cell.angle_alpha   90.00
_cell.angle_beta   90.00
_cell.angle_gamma   90.00
#
_symmetry.space_group_name_H-M   'P 1'
#
loop_
_entity.id
_entity.type
_entity.pdbx_description
1 polymer ?
#
loop_
_entity_poly.entity_id
_entity_poly.type
_entity_poly.pdbx_seq_one_letter_code
_entity_poly.pdbx_strand_id
1 'polypeptide(L)'
;DVSLIGFCSNYTLIINSLNAVLSKACNGLIATIGNYNLSVSKEDNYKMFNILFFLSFIVFSYCSIMLLFLVNPFISVWLGRDYLLNPLVVISLVLSFFTLLINTIPSSYRTTMGLFKETQNFPIIAAFINIFLSIVLAKLFGLSGIFFATSISRMLTYNVSDAYFVFKKGFGKCPIYYFQTLFIYFMIAFFGTVYIYIISLFIRIEGILGLFVKLIVYSISLLFYFLIIFYKTYIFKNTFRYIKGKLSNKN
;
A
#
# COMPACT_ATOMS: atom_id res chain seq x y z
N ASP A 1 -18.71 -4.56 21.84
CA ASP A 1 -19.16 -3.20 22.14
C ASP A 1 -19.61 -2.54 20.83
N VAL A 2 -20.92 -2.29 20.68
CA VAL A 2 -21.53 -1.79 19.42
C VAL A 2 -21.01 -0.38 19.09
N SER A 3 -20.70 0.43 20.10
CA SER A 3 -20.15 1.78 19.92
C SER A 3 -18.78 1.76 19.22
N LEU A 4 -17.92 0.79 19.52
CA LEU A 4 -16.61 0.61 18.88
C LEU A 4 -16.73 0.33 17.38
N ILE A 5 -17.75 -0.41 16.97
CA ILE A 5 -18.03 -0.69 15.55
C ILE A 5 -18.45 0.60 14.84
N GLY A 6 -19.29 1.42 15.51
CA GLY A 6 -19.69 2.73 15.00
C GLY A 6 -18.48 3.67 14.81
N PHE A 7 -17.56 3.74 15.78
CA PHE A 7 -16.35 4.55 15.66
C PHE A 7 -15.44 4.05 14.53
N CYS A 8 -15.29 2.72 14.40
CA CYS A 8 -14.52 2.11 13.33
C CYS A 8 -15.07 2.48 11.94
N SER A 9 -16.38 2.66 11.79
CA SER A 9 -17.02 3.04 10.53
C SER A 9 -16.52 4.39 10.01
N ASN A 10 -16.24 5.35 10.89
CA ASN A 10 -15.70 6.66 10.49
C ASN A 10 -14.30 6.53 9.90
N TYR A 11 -13.44 5.70 10.52
CA TYR A 11 -12.09 5.44 10.00
C TYR A 11 -12.13 4.69 8.67
N THR A 12 -12.98 3.67 8.58
CA THR A 12 -13.12 2.89 7.34
C THR A 12 -13.70 3.73 6.20
N LEU A 13 -14.56 4.71 6.47
CA LEU A 13 -15.05 5.66 5.47
C LEU A 13 -13.89 6.45 4.83
N ILE A 14 -12.99 7.01 5.66
CA ILE A 14 -11.82 7.76 5.18
C ILE A 14 -10.90 6.84 4.37
N ILE A 15 -10.58 5.66 4.90
CA ILE A 15 -9.71 4.67 4.26
C ILE A 15 -10.29 4.22 2.91
N ASN A 16 -11.59 3.92 2.87
CA ASN A 16 -12.25 3.47 1.65
C ASN A 16 -12.34 4.58 0.60
N SER A 17 -12.54 5.83 1.02
CA SER A 17 -12.53 6.99 0.12
C SER A 17 -11.15 7.17 -0.52
N LEU A 18 -10.08 7.09 0.28
CA LEU A 18 -8.70 7.16 -0.23
C LEU A 18 -8.39 5.98 -1.14
N ASN A 19 -8.79 4.77 -0.74
CA ASN A 19 -8.63 3.56 -1.56
C ASN A 19 -9.35 3.69 -2.91
N ALA A 20 -10.57 4.23 -2.94
CA ALA A 20 -11.33 4.44 -4.17
C ALA A 20 -10.60 5.38 -5.14
N VAL A 21 -9.99 6.45 -4.64
CA VAL A 21 -9.20 7.39 -5.46
C VAL A 21 -7.96 6.70 -6.02
N LEU A 22 -7.18 6.03 -5.17
CA LEU A 22 -5.95 5.35 -5.56
C LEU A 22 -6.23 4.19 -6.54
N SER A 23 -7.27 3.41 -6.28
CA SER A 23 -7.68 2.31 -7.15
C SER A 23 -8.13 2.81 -8.53
N LYS A 24 -8.88 3.91 -8.61
CA LYS A 24 -9.26 4.52 -9.91
C LYS A 24 -8.03 4.97 -10.69
N ALA A 25 -7.05 5.60 -10.02
CA ALA A 25 -5.80 5.99 -10.66
C ALA A 25 -5.02 4.77 -11.19
N CYS A 26 -4.96 3.67 -10.41
CA CYS A 26 -4.29 2.44 -10.82
C CYS A 26 -5.07 1.69 -11.92
N ASN A 27 -6.40 1.67 -11.87
CA ASN A 27 -7.21 0.99 -12.89
C ASN A 27 -7.02 1.60 -14.29
N GLY A 28 -6.77 2.90 -14.39
CA GLY A 28 -6.37 3.55 -15.64
C GLY A 28 -5.06 2.98 -16.24
N LEU A 29 -4.21 2.38 -15.42
CA LEU A 29 -2.98 1.74 -15.87
C LEU A 29 -3.22 0.33 -16.45
N ILE A 30 -4.29 -0.37 -16.08
CA ILE A 30 -4.55 -1.77 -16.49
C ILE A 30 -4.63 -1.87 -18.00
N ALA A 31 -5.37 -0.99 -18.67
CA ALA A 31 -5.47 -0.98 -20.13
C ALA A 31 -4.11 -0.70 -20.80
N THR A 32 -3.33 0.22 -20.22
CA THR A 32 -1.99 0.55 -20.70
C THR A 32 -1.04 -0.64 -20.52
N ILE A 33 -1.09 -1.32 -19.38
CA ILE A 33 -0.30 -2.53 -19.10
C ILE A 33 -0.71 -3.65 -20.06
N GLY A 34 -2.00 -3.85 -20.31
CA GLY A 34 -2.50 -4.87 -21.22
C GLY A 34 -1.99 -4.70 -22.65
N ASN A 35 -2.11 -3.49 -23.18
CA ASN A 35 -1.59 -3.15 -24.51
C ASN A 35 -0.05 -3.28 -24.58
N TYR A 36 0.64 -2.88 -23.55
CA TYR A 36 2.10 -2.99 -23.46
C TYR A 36 2.54 -4.45 -23.39
N ASN A 37 1.84 -5.31 -22.64
CA ASN A 37 2.11 -6.74 -22.53
C ASN A 37 2.06 -7.46 -23.89
N LEU A 38 1.21 -7.00 -24.81
CA LEU A 38 1.06 -7.58 -26.15
C LEU A 38 2.09 -7.10 -27.17
N SER A 39 2.71 -5.93 -26.95
CA SER A 39 3.51 -5.22 -27.95
C SER A 39 5.02 -5.29 -27.71
N VAL A 40 5.47 -5.76 -26.53
CA VAL A 40 6.88 -5.70 -26.15
C VAL A 40 7.45 -7.07 -25.71
N SER A 41 8.78 -7.13 -25.63
CA SER A 41 9.47 -8.30 -25.11
C SER A 41 9.17 -8.54 -23.62
N LYS A 42 9.31 -9.81 -23.17
CA LYS A 42 9.17 -10.15 -21.73
C LYS A 42 10.13 -9.35 -20.85
N GLU A 43 11.31 -9.03 -21.35
CA GLU A 43 12.33 -8.27 -20.61
C GLU A 43 11.91 -6.80 -20.43
N ASP A 44 11.37 -6.16 -21.45
CA ASP A 44 10.92 -4.78 -21.36
C ASP A 44 9.64 -4.68 -20.52
N ASN A 45 8.80 -5.69 -20.60
CA ASN A 45 7.63 -5.81 -19.75
C ASN A 45 8.00 -5.96 -18.26
N TYR A 46 9.03 -6.74 -17.96
CA TYR A 46 9.60 -6.85 -16.61
C TYR A 46 10.18 -5.50 -16.11
N LYS A 47 10.89 -4.76 -16.97
CA LYS A 47 11.38 -3.41 -16.62
C LYS A 47 10.23 -2.46 -16.30
N MET A 48 9.16 -2.51 -17.09
CA MET A 48 7.97 -1.70 -16.86
C MET A 48 7.26 -2.06 -15.55
N PHE A 49 7.13 -3.36 -15.26
CA PHE A 49 6.63 -3.83 -13.97
C PHE A 49 7.39 -3.19 -12.80
N ASN A 50 8.72 -3.24 -12.83
CA ASN A 50 9.55 -2.69 -11.76
C ASN A 50 9.35 -1.17 -11.59
N ILE A 51 9.22 -0.42 -12.69
CA ILE A 51 8.94 1.03 -12.66
C ILE A 51 7.58 1.30 -12.01
N LEU A 52 6.53 0.59 -12.44
CA LEU A 52 5.18 0.77 -11.93
C LEU A 52 5.08 0.32 -10.46
N PHE A 53 5.72 -0.79 -10.11
CA PHE A 53 5.75 -1.29 -8.74
C PHE A 53 6.47 -0.33 -7.79
N PHE A 54 7.58 0.26 -8.23
CA PHE A 54 8.31 1.29 -7.50
C PHE A 54 7.45 2.56 -7.28
N LEU A 55 6.84 3.08 -8.34
CA LEU A 55 5.98 4.28 -8.25
C LEU A 55 4.79 4.03 -7.31
N SER A 56 4.16 2.87 -7.45
CA SER A 56 3.04 2.47 -6.59
C SER A 56 3.48 2.34 -5.14
N PHE A 57 4.65 1.76 -4.88
CA PHE A 57 5.20 1.67 -3.53
C PHE A 57 5.36 3.05 -2.89
N ILE A 58 5.96 4.02 -3.60
CA ILE A 58 6.13 5.39 -3.09
C ILE A 58 4.78 6.00 -2.71
N VAL A 59 3.80 5.95 -3.63
CA VAL A 59 2.48 6.55 -3.41
C VAL A 59 1.75 5.85 -2.26
N PHE A 60 1.73 4.51 -2.24
CA PHE A 60 0.97 3.76 -1.24
C PHE A 60 1.60 3.84 0.15
N SER A 61 2.93 3.81 0.24
CA SER A 61 3.64 4.02 1.51
C SER A 61 3.41 5.44 2.04
N TYR A 62 3.52 6.44 1.16
CA TYR A 62 3.23 7.83 1.52
C TYR A 62 1.82 7.97 2.08
N CYS A 63 0.80 7.52 1.35
CA CYS A 63 -0.60 7.61 1.79
C CYS A 63 -0.84 6.84 3.10
N SER A 64 -0.25 5.66 3.26
CA SER A 64 -0.43 4.84 4.46
C SER A 64 0.21 5.48 5.69
N ILE A 65 1.44 6.00 5.56
CA ILE A 65 2.13 6.66 6.67
C ILE A 65 1.41 7.97 7.04
N MET A 66 1.02 8.78 6.06
CA MET A 66 0.26 10.01 6.31
C MET A 66 -1.08 9.70 6.99
N LEU A 67 -1.80 8.66 6.53
CA LEU A 67 -3.05 8.23 7.14
C LEU A 67 -2.84 7.81 8.59
N LEU A 68 -1.78 7.04 8.89
CA LEU A 68 -1.47 6.58 10.24
C LEU A 68 -1.31 7.73 11.25
N PHE A 69 -0.65 8.81 10.85
CA PHE A 69 -0.37 9.94 11.75
C PHE A 69 -1.40 11.05 11.71
N LEU A 70 -2.24 11.12 10.66
CA LEU A 70 -3.21 12.21 10.49
C LEU A 70 -4.66 11.79 10.77
N VAL A 71 -5.01 10.49 10.74
CA VAL A 71 -6.41 10.10 10.89
C VAL A 71 -6.96 10.42 12.27
N ASN A 72 -6.22 10.17 13.36
CA ASN A 72 -6.65 10.54 14.71
C ASN A 72 -6.76 12.06 14.91
N PRO A 73 -5.76 12.90 14.55
CA PRO A 73 -5.93 14.35 14.53
C PRO A 73 -7.14 14.83 13.72
N PHE A 74 -7.37 14.22 12.55
CA PHE A 74 -8.51 14.57 11.69
C PHE A 74 -9.85 14.22 12.37
N ILE A 75 -10.01 13.01 12.90
CA ILE A 75 -11.23 12.58 13.62
C ILE A 75 -11.47 13.46 14.85
N SER A 76 -10.41 13.80 15.58
CA SER A 76 -10.52 14.68 16.75
C SER A 76 -11.08 16.07 16.40
N VAL A 77 -10.70 16.61 15.23
CA VAL A 77 -11.19 17.91 14.73
C VAL A 77 -12.60 17.80 14.15
N TRP A 78 -12.89 16.71 13.45
CA TRP A 78 -14.15 16.52 12.74
C TRP A 78 -15.30 16.07 13.63
N LEU A 79 -15.08 15.05 14.48
CA LEU A 79 -16.13 14.40 15.28
C LEU A 79 -15.94 14.61 16.79
N GLY A 80 -14.73 14.97 17.24
CA GLY A 80 -14.39 15.09 18.64
C GLY A 80 -13.52 13.95 19.16
N ARG A 81 -12.95 14.14 20.37
CA ARG A 81 -12.01 13.21 20.98
C ARG A 81 -12.65 11.88 21.41
N ASP A 82 -13.95 11.87 21.70
CA ASP A 82 -14.68 10.68 22.15
C ASP A 82 -14.77 9.60 21.07
N TYR A 83 -14.56 9.97 19.79
CA TYR A 83 -14.58 9.06 18.64
C TYR A 83 -13.22 8.46 18.29
N LEU A 84 -12.19 8.72 19.09
CA LEU A 84 -10.84 8.23 18.80
C LEU A 84 -10.74 6.74 19.10
N LEU A 85 -10.19 6.00 18.13
CA LEU A 85 -9.85 4.59 18.29
C LEU A 85 -8.49 4.41 18.98
N ASN A 86 -8.33 3.28 19.65
CA ASN A 86 -7.04 2.85 20.18
C ASN A 86 -5.99 2.83 19.05
N PRO A 87 -4.76 3.32 19.29
CA PRO A 87 -3.69 3.33 18.30
C PRO A 87 -3.43 1.98 17.63
N LEU A 88 -3.58 0.85 18.35
CA LEU A 88 -3.40 -0.47 17.79
C LEU A 88 -4.45 -0.81 16.71
N VAL A 89 -5.69 -0.34 16.88
CA VAL A 89 -6.75 -0.49 15.87
C VAL A 89 -6.40 0.33 14.63
N VAL A 90 -5.94 1.57 14.81
CA VAL A 90 -5.53 2.43 13.68
C VAL A 90 -4.37 1.81 12.91
N ILE A 91 -3.35 1.30 13.61
CA ILE A 91 -2.21 0.61 12.98
C ILE A 91 -2.69 -0.59 12.16
N SER A 92 -3.58 -1.41 12.72
CA SER A 92 -4.10 -2.60 12.04
C SER A 92 -4.93 -2.26 10.80
N LEU A 93 -5.74 -1.21 10.85
CA LEU A 93 -6.51 -0.68 9.72
C LEU A 93 -5.59 -0.18 8.60
N VAL A 94 -4.58 0.63 8.95
CA VAL A 94 -3.62 1.17 7.98
C VAL A 94 -2.75 0.07 7.37
N LEU A 95 -2.35 -0.93 8.15
CA LEU A 95 -1.63 -2.09 7.64
C LEU A 95 -2.49 -2.88 6.65
N SER A 96 -3.79 -3.06 6.95
CA SER A 96 -4.73 -3.71 6.02
C SER A 96 -4.90 -2.92 4.72
N PHE A 97 -4.94 -1.60 4.80
CA PHE A 97 -4.95 -0.70 3.64
C PHE A 97 -3.67 -0.84 2.80
N PHE A 98 -2.49 -0.78 3.44
CA PHE A 98 -1.21 -0.91 2.75
C PHE A 98 -1.05 -2.27 2.04
N THR A 99 -1.38 -3.37 2.74
CA THR A 99 -1.28 -4.73 2.18
C THR A 99 -2.25 -4.98 1.03
N LEU A 100 -3.38 -4.29 1.00
CA LEU A 100 -4.30 -4.29 -0.13
C LEU A 100 -3.68 -3.59 -1.34
N LEU A 101 -3.15 -2.38 -1.13
CA LEU A 101 -2.66 -1.53 -2.21
C LEU A 101 -1.38 -2.08 -2.85
N ILE A 102 -0.45 -2.62 -2.06
CA ILE A 102 0.84 -3.10 -2.59
C ILE A 102 0.68 -4.24 -3.60
N ASN A 103 -0.44 -4.98 -3.54
CA ASN A 103 -0.77 -6.03 -4.52
C ASN A 103 -1.37 -5.50 -5.84
N THR A 104 -1.66 -4.21 -5.95
CA THR A 104 -2.37 -3.66 -7.12
C THR A 104 -1.63 -3.92 -8.42
N ILE A 105 -0.31 -3.71 -8.47
CA ILE A 105 0.47 -3.94 -9.69
C ILE A 105 0.64 -5.43 -10.01
N PRO A 106 1.04 -6.32 -9.08
CA PRO A 106 1.03 -7.76 -9.33
C PRO A 106 -0.32 -8.28 -9.83
N SER A 107 -1.42 -7.88 -9.19
CA SER A 107 -2.78 -8.29 -9.58
C SER A 107 -3.17 -7.77 -10.97
N SER A 108 -2.78 -6.53 -11.32
CA SER A 108 -3.01 -5.97 -12.66
C SER A 108 -2.28 -6.76 -13.74
N TYR A 109 -1.02 -7.11 -13.50
CA TYR A 109 -0.24 -7.95 -14.42
C TYR A 109 -0.80 -9.36 -14.51
N ARG A 110 -1.20 -9.99 -13.40
CA ARG A 110 -1.88 -11.28 -13.41
C ARG A 110 -3.14 -11.25 -14.29
N THR A 111 -3.94 -10.20 -14.15
CA THR A 111 -5.18 -10.03 -14.91
C THR A 111 -4.91 -9.84 -16.40
N THR A 112 -3.99 -8.95 -16.76
CA THR A 112 -3.67 -8.65 -18.17
C THR A 112 -2.92 -9.77 -18.87
N MET A 113 -2.24 -10.64 -18.12
CA MET A 113 -1.59 -11.85 -18.65
C MET A 113 -2.51 -13.08 -18.66
N GLY A 114 -3.76 -12.95 -18.20
CA GLY A 114 -4.75 -14.06 -18.22
C GLY A 114 -4.44 -15.21 -17.25
N LEU A 115 -3.66 -14.96 -16.18
CA LEU A 115 -3.22 -15.99 -15.23
C LEU A 115 -4.29 -16.31 -14.17
N PHE A 116 -5.56 -16.49 -14.61
CA PHE A 116 -6.68 -16.74 -13.70
C PHE A 116 -6.72 -18.19 -13.22
N LYS A 117 -6.44 -19.15 -14.11
CA LYS A 117 -6.47 -20.58 -13.80
C LYS A 117 -5.47 -20.94 -12.69
N GLU A 118 -4.31 -20.29 -12.70
CA GLU A 118 -3.23 -20.51 -11.74
C GLU A 118 -3.59 -19.99 -10.33
N THR A 119 -4.43 -18.97 -10.27
CA THR A 119 -4.73 -18.27 -9.01
C THR A 119 -6.15 -18.50 -8.50
N GLN A 120 -6.99 -19.27 -9.20
CA GLN A 120 -8.41 -19.46 -8.90
C GLN A 120 -8.72 -20.01 -7.50
N ASN A 121 -7.83 -20.81 -6.92
CA ASN A 121 -8.04 -21.43 -5.60
C ASN A 121 -7.57 -20.55 -4.43
N PHE A 122 -6.75 -19.54 -4.69
CA PHE A 122 -6.19 -18.69 -3.62
C PHE A 122 -7.24 -17.86 -2.86
N PRO A 123 -8.35 -17.39 -3.46
CA PRO A 123 -9.44 -16.76 -2.71
C PRO A 123 -10.04 -17.65 -1.62
N ILE A 124 -10.22 -18.94 -1.89
CA ILE A 124 -10.74 -19.91 -0.94
C ILE A 124 -9.73 -20.11 0.21
N ILE A 125 -8.46 -20.31 -0.14
CA ILE A 125 -7.37 -20.45 0.84
C ILE A 125 -7.27 -19.17 1.70
N ALA A 126 -7.38 -18.00 1.09
CA ALA A 126 -7.38 -16.71 1.80
C ALA A 126 -8.52 -16.62 2.81
N ALA A 127 -9.73 -17.05 2.43
CA ALA A 127 -10.89 -17.04 3.31
C ALA A 127 -10.68 -17.95 4.53
N PHE A 128 -10.19 -19.18 4.35
CA PHE A 128 -9.90 -20.11 5.44
C PHE A 128 -8.82 -19.55 6.39
N ILE A 129 -7.70 -19.06 5.84
CA ILE A 129 -6.64 -18.45 6.65
C ILE A 129 -7.17 -17.23 7.40
N ASN A 130 -7.96 -16.38 6.75
CA ASN A 130 -8.53 -15.19 7.36
C ASN A 130 -9.46 -15.53 8.52
N ILE A 131 -10.38 -16.48 8.34
CA ILE A 131 -11.31 -16.92 9.40
C ILE A 131 -10.50 -17.47 10.59
N PHE A 132 -9.57 -18.39 10.34
CA PHE A 132 -8.76 -18.99 11.40
C PHE A 132 -7.97 -17.94 12.18
N LEU A 133 -7.24 -17.07 11.47
CA LEU A 133 -6.46 -16.00 12.09
C LEU A 133 -7.34 -14.98 12.79
N SER A 134 -8.53 -14.66 12.26
CA SER A 134 -9.46 -13.73 12.90
C SER A 134 -9.94 -14.26 14.24
N ILE A 135 -10.26 -15.56 14.36
CA ILE A 135 -10.67 -16.16 15.63
C ILE A 135 -9.53 -16.10 16.66
N VAL A 136 -8.31 -16.45 16.24
CA VAL A 136 -7.14 -16.47 17.14
C VAL A 136 -6.74 -15.05 17.55
N LEU A 137 -6.56 -14.15 16.59
CA LEU A 137 -6.05 -12.81 16.85
C LEU A 137 -7.10 -11.89 17.49
N ALA A 138 -8.41 -12.13 17.24
CA ALA A 138 -9.47 -11.40 17.94
C ALA A 138 -9.49 -11.70 19.44
N LYS A 139 -9.17 -12.93 19.86
CA LYS A 139 -9.04 -13.28 21.29
C LYS A 139 -7.86 -12.57 21.95
N LEU A 140 -6.75 -12.32 21.21
CA LEU A 140 -5.54 -11.72 21.75
C LEU A 140 -5.56 -10.18 21.69
N PHE A 141 -6.08 -9.62 20.61
CA PHE A 141 -5.98 -8.20 20.27
C PHE A 141 -7.34 -7.52 20.02
N GLY A 142 -8.46 -8.21 20.27
CA GLY A 142 -9.81 -7.70 20.02
C GLY A 142 -10.01 -7.29 18.55
N LEU A 143 -10.58 -6.11 18.32
CA LEU A 143 -10.89 -5.60 16.99
C LEU A 143 -9.64 -5.45 16.10
N SER A 144 -8.51 -5.05 16.65
CA SER A 144 -7.23 -4.97 15.93
C SER A 144 -6.81 -6.31 15.33
N GLY A 145 -7.09 -7.40 16.05
CA GLY A 145 -6.77 -8.77 15.62
C GLY A 145 -7.46 -9.16 14.32
N ILE A 146 -8.70 -8.72 14.09
CA ILE A 146 -9.46 -9.00 12.87
C ILE A 146 -8.79 -8.32 11.66
N PHE A 147 -8.34 -7.08 11.80
CA PHE A 147 -7.65 -6.36 10.72
C PHE A 147 -6.25 -6.89 10.48
N PHE A 148 -5.52 -7.30 11.53
CA PHE A 148 -4.25 -8.01 11.38
C PHE A 148 -4.43 -9.35 10.65
N ALA A 149 -5.45 -10.13 10.98
CA ALA A 149 -5.78 -11.37 10.29
C ALA A 149 -6.00 -11.15 8.79
N THR A 150 -6.73 -10.09 8.43
CA THR A 150 -6.95 -9.70 7.04
C THR A 150 -5.65 -9.34 6.32
N SER A 151 -4.78 -8.59 6.98
CA SER A 151 -3.47 -8.20 6.43
C SER A 151 -2.58 -9.42 6.19
N ILE A 152 -2.48 -10.29 7.18
CA ILE A 152 -1.64 -11.50 7.14
C ILE A 152 -2.17 -12.48 6.09
N SER A 153 -3.48 -12.73 6.05
CA SER A 153 -4.06 -13.65 5.05
C SER A 153 -3.82 -13.18 3.63
N ARG A 154 -3.95 -11.87 3.35
CA ARG A 154 -3.61 -11.30 2.03
C ARG A 154 -2.14 -11.46 1.68
N MET A 155 -1.26 -11.18 2.63
CA MET A 155 0.18 -11.32 2.42
C MET A 155 0.58 -12.76 2.11
N LEU A 156 -0.03 -13.73 2.79
CA LEU A 156 0.27 -15.16 2.59
C LEU A 156 -0.39 -15.76 1.33
N THR A 157 -1.40 -15.11 0.77
CA THR A 157 -2.16 -15.66 -0.36
C THR A 157 -2.05 -14.78 -1.61
N TYR A 158 -2.84 -13.73 -1.74
CA TYR A 158 -2.90 -12.90 -2.95
C TYR A 158 -1.55 -12.28 -3.31
N ASN A 159 -0.85 -11.69 -2.34
CA ASN A 159 0.42 -11.01 -2.60
C ASN A 159 1.52 -11.99 -3.01
N VAL A 160 1.44 -13.24 -2.51
CA VAL A 160 2.37 -14.30 -2.91
C VAL A 160 1.97 -14.89 -4.27
N SER A 161 0.71 -15.28 -4.44
CA SER A 161 0.28 -16.00 -5.65
C SER A 161 0.36 -15.13 -6.90
N ASP A 162 -0.16 -13.89 -6.85
CA ASP A 162 -0.18 -13.00 -7.99
C ASP A 162 1.24 -12.73 -8.49
N ALA A 163 2.15 -12.36 -7.59
CA ALA A 163 3.54 -12.10 -7.94
C ALA A 163 4.28 -13.36 -8.40
N TYR A 164 4.08 -14.49 -7.72
CA TYR A 164 4.72 -15.75 -8.06
C TYR A 164 4.43 -16.17 -9.51
N PHE A 165 3.14 -16.18 -9.89
CA PHE A 165 2.75 -16.61 -11.23
C PHE A 165 3.10 -15.57 -12.31
N VAL A 166 2.99 -14.27 -12.02
CA VAL A 166 3.43 -13.21 -12.93
C VAL A 166 4.93 -13.35 -13.24
N PHE A 167 5.76 -13.55 -12.22
CA PHE A 167 7.20 -13.70 -12.42
C PHE A 167 7.53 -14.99 -13.14
N LYS A 168 7.01 -16.13 -12.68
CA LYS A 168 7.34 -17.45 -13.22
C LYS A 168 6.81 -17.67 -14.62
N LYS A 169 5.53 -17.41 -14.87
CA LYS A 169 4.86 -17.66 -16.15
C LYS A 169 4.86 -16.45 -17.09
N GLY A 170 4.65 -15.26 -16.54
CA GLY A 170 4.61 -14.03 -17.32
C GLY A 170 5.98 -13.61 -17.83
N PHE A 171 6.91 -13.34 -16.91
CA PHE A 171 8.25 -12.84 -17.26
C PHE A 171 9.29 -13.93 -17.49
N GLY A 172 9.08 -15.16 -17.02
CA GLY A 172 10.11 -16.22 -17.03
C GLY A 172 11.27 -15.93 -16.08
N LYS A 173 11.03 -15.18 -15.02
CA LYS A 173 12.01 -14.79 -13.99
C LYS A 173 11.78 -15.53 -12.69
N CYS A 174 12.82 -15.61 -11.85
CA CYS A 174 12.68 -16.19 -10.52
C CYS A 174 11.83 -15.28 -9.62
N PRO A 175 10.76 -15.77 -8.97
CA PRO A 175 9.91 -14.96 -8.09
C PRO A 175 10.63 -14.38 -6.87
N ILE A 176 11.78 -14.93 -6.48
CA ILE A 176 12.56 -14.47 -5.34
C ILE A 176 12.95 -12.98 -5.46
N TYR A 177 13.20 -12.49 -6.68
CA TYR A 177 13.52 -11.08 -6.92
C TYR A 177 12.40 -10.14 -6.50
N TYR A 178 11.14 -10.55 -6.71
CA TYR A 178 10.00 -9.79 -6.21
C TYR A 178 9.95 -9.77 -4.70
N PHE A 179 10.09 -10.92 -4.04
CA PHE A 179 9.99 -11.02 -2.59
C PHE A 179 11.12 -10.27 -1.88
N GLN A 180 12.32 -10.30 -2.43
CA GLN A 180 13.44 -9.48 -1.93
C GLN A 180 13.12 -7.98 -2.05
N THR A 181 12.62 -7.53 -3.18
CA THR A 181 12.21 -6.13 -3.38
C THR A 181 11.09 -5.74 -2.45
N LEU A 182 10.07 -6.59 -2.30
CA LEU A 182 8.95 -6.39 -1.40
C LEU A 182 9.42 -6.26 0.05
N PHE A 183 10.32 -7.14 0.50
CA PHE A 183 10.89 -7.08 1.84
C PHE A 183 11.64 -5.75 2.08
N ILE A 184 12.48 -5.34 1.13
CA ILE A 184 13.19 -4.04 1.20
C ILE A 184 12.18 -2.90 1.30
N TYR A 185 11.11 -2.92 0.51
CA TYR A 185 10.05 -1.91 0.54
C TYR A 185 9.31 -1.87 1.88
N PHE A 186 9.03 -3.02 2.48
CA PHE A 186 8.46 -3.07 3.84
C PHE A 186 9.41 -2.46 4.86
N MET A 187 10.71 -2.75 4.79
CA MET A 187 11.70 -2.14 5.69
C MET A 187 11.77 -0.62 5.51
N ILE A 188 11.78 -0.13 4.27
CA ILE A 188 11.77 1.31 3.98
C ILE A 188 10.49 1.97 4.53
N ALA A 189 9.32 1.37 4.33
CA ALA A 189 8.06 1.89 4.87
C ALA A 189 8.06 1.89 6.41
N PHE A 190 8.58 0.83 7.04
CA PHE A 190 8.73 0.73 8.49
C PHE A 190 9.63 1.85 9.05
N PHE A 191 10.84 2.02 8.50
CA PHE A 191 11.74 3.10 8.92
C PHE A 191 11.18 4.49 8.62
N GLY A 192 10.44 4.66 7.53
CA GLY A 192 9.70 5.89 7.24
C GLY A 192 8.63 6.19 8.29
N THR A 193 7.93 5.16 8.77
CA THR A 193 6.95 5.28 9.86
C THR A 193 7.65 5.69 11.17
N VAL A 194 8.77 5.04 11.52
CA VAL A 194 9.57 5.42 12.70
C VAL A 194 10.09 6.85 12.60
N TYR A 195 10.55 7.25 11.42
CA TYR A 195 11.03 8.62 11.17
C TYR A 195 9.93 9.67 11.40
N ILE A 196 8.74 9.46 10.85
CA ILE A 196 7.61 10.38 11.08
C ILE A 196 7.13 10.32 12.53
N TYR A 197 7.18 9.15 13.18
CA TYR A 197 6.88 9.05 14.62
C TYR A 197 7.81 9.94 15.45
N ILE A 198 9.12 9.91 15.20
CA ILE A 198 10.09 10.78 15.89
C ILE A 198 9.73 12.26 15.67
N ILE A 199 9.44 12.67 14.43
CA ILE A 199 9.02 14.05 14.14
C ILE A 199 7.73 14.42 14.90
N SER A 200 6.79 13.48 15.00
CA SER A 200 5.50 13.69 15.66
C SER A 200 5.64 14.05 17.15
N LEU A 201 6.69 13.59 17.81
CA LEU A 201 6.97 13.90 19.23
C LEU A 201 7.28 15.39 19.47
N PHE A 202 7.76 16.09 18.44
CA PHE A 202 8.12 17.52 18.52
C PHE A 202 6.94 18.43 18.14
N ILE A 203 5.88 17.93 17.49
CA ILE A 203 4.75 18.74 17.05
C ILE A 203 3.54 18.49 17.94
N ARG A 204 3.40 19.32 18.99
CA ARG A 204 2.32 19.21 19.99
C ARG A 204 1.10 20.09 19.71
N ILE A 205 1.09 20.80 18.58
CA ILE A 205 -0.02 21.69 18.21
C ILE A 205 -1.26 20.85 17.91
N GLU A 206 -2.39 21.25 18.51
CA GLU A 206 -3.70 20.58 18.36
C GLU A 206 -4.70 21.44 17.58
N GLY A 207 -5.88 20.86 17.32
CA GLY A 207 -6.94 21.53 16.57
C GLY A 207 -6.65 21.62 15.07
N ILE A 208 -7.42 22.47 14.40
CA ILE A 208 -7.39 22.60 12.94
C ILE A 208 -6.03 23.09 12.42
N LEU A 209 -5.43 24.08 13.11
CA LEU A 209 -4.09 24.57 12.77
C LEU A 209 -3.03 23.49 12.96
N GLY A 210 -3.12 22.72 14.04
CA GLY A 210 -2.22 21.59 14.28
C GLY A 210 -2.31 20.51 13.19
N LEU A 211 -3.51 20.25 12.69
CA LEU A 211 -3.73 19.30 11.58
C LEU A 211 -3.02 19.78 10.30
N PHE A 212 -3.16 21.05 9.93
CA PHE A 212 -2.49 21.61 8.75
C PHE A 212 -0.96 21.62 8.89
N VAL A 213 -0.45 22.02 10.06
CA VAL A 213 0.99 22.01 10.34
C VAL A 213 1.54 20.57 10.23
N LYS A 214 0.88 19.59 10.86
CA LYS A 214 1.26 18.17 10.77
C LYS A 214 1.22 17.67 9.33
N LEU A 215 0.17 18.00 8.57
CA LEU A 215 0.05 17.62 7.16
C LEU A 215 1.25 18.11 6.35
N ILE A 216 1.61 19.40 6.47
CA ILE A 216 2.71 19.99 5.69
C ILE A 216 4.05 19.42 6.12
N VAL A 217 4.34 19.41 7.43
CA VAL A 217 5.63 18.95 7.95
C VAL A 217 5.86 17.48 7.65
N TYR A 218 4.86 16.61 7.90
CA TYR A 218 5.00 15.17 7.62
C TYR A 218 5.13 14.90 6.12
N SER A 219 4.38 15.64 5.27
CA SER A 219 4.49 15.51 3.82
C SER A 219 5.89 15.85 3.31
N ILE A 220 6.41 17.02 3.69
CA ILE A 220 7.75 17.46 3.25
C ILE A 220 8.82 16.50 3.78
N SER A 221 8.76 16.13 5.05
CA SER A 221 9.72 15.23 5.69
C SER A 221 9.71 13.83 5.05
N LEU A 222 8.54 13.29 4.75
CA LEU A 222 8.42 11.95 4.15
C LEU A 222 8.87 11.94 2.69
N LEU A 223 8.56 12.99 1.91
CA LEU A 223 9.07 13.12 0.55
C LEU A 223 10.60 13.26 0.54
N PHE A 224 11.17 14.03 1.46
CA PHE A 224 12.62 14.15 1.61
C PHE A 224 13.26 12.81 2.01
N TYR A 225 12.64 12.05 2.92
CA TYR A 225 13.08 10.71 3.30
C TYR A 225 13.16 9.78 2.08
N PHE A 226 12.10 9.71 1.26
CA PHE A 226 12.11 8.87 0.06
C PHE A 226 13.15 9.35 -0.96
N LEU A 227 13.30 10.65 -1.14
CA LEU A 227 14.33 11.20 -2.03
C LEU A 227 15.73 10.77 -1.60
N ILE A 228 16.09 10.89 -0.32
CA ILE A 228 17.40 10.49 0.19
C ILE A 228 17.68 9.01 -0.09
N ILE A 229 16.70 8.15 0.16
CA ILE A 229 16.89 6.70 -0.02
C ILE A 229 17.04 6.33 -1.49
N PHE A 230 16.22 6.93 -2.36
CA PHE A 230 16.09 6.43 -3.73
C PHE A 230 16.88 7.22 -4.79
N TYR A 231 17.34 8.46 -4.53
CA TYR A 231 17.96 9.31 -5.58
C TYR A 231 19.18 8.69 -6.27
N LYS A 232 19.94 7.83 -5.59
CA LYS A 232 21.09 7.09 -6.17
C LYS A 232 20.73 5.77 -6.82
N THR A 233 19.53 5.24 -6.55
CA THR A 233 19.14 3.91 -7.01
C THR A 233 18.90 3.86 -8.52
N TYR A 234 19.24 2.73 -9.11
CA TYR A 234 19.01 2.46 -10.53
C TYR A 234 17.54 2.60 -10.92
N ILE A 235 16.63 2.09 -10.07
CA ILE A 235 15.18 2.15 -10.33
C ILE A 235 14.68 3.59 -10.40
N PHE A 236 15.13 4.47 -9.50
CA PHE A 236 14.73 5.88 -9.49
C PHE A 236 15.20 6.59 -10.77
N LYS A 237 16.47 6.39 -11.16
CA LYS A 237 17.04 6.98 -12.39
C LYS A 237 16.31 6.52 -13.65
N ASN A 238 15.98 5.23 -13.74
CA ASN A 238 15.22 4.68 -14.87
C ASN A 238 13.78 5.19 -14.91
N THR A 239 13.11 5.26 -13.76
CA THR A 239 11.76 5.82 -13.65
C THR A 239 11.74 7.26 -14.08
N PHE A 240 12.69 8.07 -13.61
CA PHE A 240 12.82 9.49 -14.01
C PHE A 240 13.07 9.64 -15.52
N ARG A 241 13.96 8.82 -16.09
CA ARG A 241 14.23 8.81 -17.54
C ARG A 241 13.00 8.43 -18.34
N TYR A 242 12.25 7.44 -17.90
CA TYR A 242 11.02 7.00 -18.54
C TYR A 242 9.95 8.11 -18.56
N ILE A 243 9.74 8.78 -17.41
CA ILE A 243 8.79 9.89 -17.30
C ILE A 243 9.22 11.06 -18.22
N LYS A 244 10.50 11.44 -18.19
CA LYS A 244 11.03 12.53 -19.03
C LYS A 244 10.90 12.22 -20.52
N GLY A 245 11.17 11.00 -20.96
CA GLY A 245 11.00 10.57 -22.34
C GLY A 245 9.54 10.63 -22.82
N LYS A 246 8.59 10.24 -21.97
CA LYS A 246 7.16 10.32 -22.29
C LYS A 246 6.64 11.76 -22.37
N LEU A 247 7.18 12.67 -21.57
CA LEU A 247 6.82 14.10 -21.61
C LEU A 247 7.42 14.79 -22.86
N SER A 248 8.63 14.39 -23.27
CA SER A 248 9.29 14.93 -24.47
C SER A 248 8.62 14.50 -25.78
N ASN A 249 7.99 13.32 -25.82
CA ASN A 249 7.29 12.81 -27.01
C ASN A 249 5.83 13.30 -27.14
N LYS A 250 5.37 14.16 -26.23
CA LYS A 250 4.01 14.77 -26.28
C LYS A 250 4.02 16.21 -26.80
N ASN A 251 5.21 16.76 -27.02
CA ASN A 251 5.44 18.04 -27.69
C ASN A 251 5.98 17.80 -29.11
#